data_be5d49abaeaf6c63bcf866785783b73c
#
_entry.id   be5d49abaeaf6c63bcf866785783b73c
#
_cell.length_a   1.000
_cell.length_b   1.000
_cell.length_c   1.000
_cell.angle_alpha   90.00
_cell.angle_beta   90.00
_cell.angle_gamma   90.00
#
_symmetry.space_group_name_H-M   'P 1'
#
loop_
_entity.id
_entity.type
_entity.pdbx_description
1 polymer ?
#
loop_
_entity_poly.entity_id
_entity_poly.type
_entity_poly.pdbx_seq_one_letter_code
_entity_poly.pdbx_strand_id
1 'polypeptide(L)'
;MDGIYLRRNWGGEYENVAVLVAIAVNEDGFREVLGAAEGMKEDKASWVNFFQWLRGRGLDGVKLIVGDKCMGMLEAVGEVFPDAKYQRCTVHFYRNVFSVVPKSKVKIVAKVLKTIHTYESKKATCVSVH
;
A
#
# COMPACT_ATOMS: atom_id res chain seq x y z
N MET A 1 -1.08 2.02 2.84
CA MET A 1 -2.16 2.67 2.08
C MET A 1 -2.85 1.67 1.21
N ASP A 2 -4.15 1.77 1.07
CA ASP A 2 -4.95 0.79 0.37
C ASP A 2 -6.16 1.44 -0.28
N GLY A 3 -6.68 0.82 -1.34
CA GLY A 3 -7.91 1.19 -2.00
C GLY A 3 -8.93 0.06 -1.86
N ILE A 4 -10.12 0.40 -1.47
CA ILE A 4 -11.23 -0.53 -1.26
C ILE A 4 -12.39 -0.10 -2.15
N TYR A 5 -12.98 -1.05 -2.87
CA TYR A 5 -14.18 -0.79 -3.65
C TYR A 5 -15.41 -1.17 -2.84
N LEU A 6 -16.27 -0.19 -2.59
CA LEU A 6 -17.53 -0.37 -1.92
C LEU A 6 -18.69 -0.18 -2.90
N ARG A 7 -19.77 -0.92 -2.67
CA ARG A 7 -21.03 -0.70 -3.38
C ARG A 7 -21.83 0.37 -2.65
N ARG A 8 -22.16 1.43 -3.36
CA ARG A 8 -23.04 2.48 -2.86
C ARG A 8 -24.38 2.40 -3.57
N ASN A 9 -25.46 2.41 -2.79
CA ASN A 9 -26.82 2.55 -3.34
C ASN A 9 -27.20 4.02 -3.24
N TRP A 10 -27.50 4.60 -4.37
CA TRP A 10 -27.91 5.98 -4.47
C TRP A 10 -29.12 6.08 -5.39
N GLY A 11 -30.30 6.41 -4.81
CA GLY A 11 -31.54 6.52 -5.57
C GLY A 11 -32.00 5.24 -6.28
N GLY A 12 -31.65 4.05 -5.72
CA GLY A 12 -31.97 2.76 -6.33
C GLY A 12 -30.92 2.22 -7.30
N GLU A 13 -29.88 2.99 -7.60
CA GLU A 13 -28.75 2.57 -8.42
C GLU A 13 -27.55 2.21 -7.56
N TYR A 14 -26.81 1.16 -7.94
CA TYR A 14 -25.60 0.71 -7.26
C TYR A 14 -24.38 1.19 -8.02
N GLU A 15 -23.48 1.88 -7.34
CA GLU A 15 -22.18 2.29 -7.85
C GLU A 15 -21.06 1.61 -7.08
N ASN A 16 -19.99 1.23 -7.77
CA ASN A 16 -18.74 0.85 -7.13
C ASN A 16 -17.95 2.12 -6.85
N VAL A 17 -17.64 2.32 -5.57
CA VAL A 17 -16.88 3.48 -5.10
C VAL A 17 -15.54 3.02 -4.56
N ALA A 18 -14.45 3.62 -5.03
CA ALA A 18 -13.14 3.42 -4.46
C ALA A 18 -12.99 4.25 -3.19
N VAL A 19 -12.60 3.62 -2.09
CA VAL A 19 -12.24 4.29 -0.85
C VAL A 19 -10.74 4.13 -0.64
N LEU A 20 -10.04 5.25 -0.61
CA LEU A 20 -8.61 5.29 -0.37
C LEU A 20 -8.38 5.47 1.13
N VAL A 21 -7.57 4.59 1.72
CA VAL A 21 -7.30 4.57 3.16
C VAL A 21 -5.81 4.68 3.41
N ALA A 22 -5.42 5.53 4.33
CA ALA A 22 -4.05 5.66 4.78
C ALA A 22 -3.96 5.38 6.29
N ILE A 23 -3.09 4.44 6.63
CA ILE A 23 -2.73 4.10 8.01
C ILE A 23 -1.22 4.33 8.15
N ALA A 24 -0.81 5.01 9.20
CA ALA A 24 0.59 5.26 9.48
C ALA A 24 1.03 4.59 10.79
N VAL A 25 2.34 4.41 10.89
CA VAL A 25 3.01 4.07 12.14
C VAL A 25 3.85 5.27 12.54
N ASN A 26 3.62 5.82 13.73
CA ASN A 26 4.37 6.95 14.24
C ASN A 26 5.75 6.51 14.80
N GLU A 27 6.55 7.48 15.22
CA GLU A 27 7.90 7.22 15.77
C GLU A 27 7.88 6.35 17.02
N ASP A 28 6.79 6.35 17.79
CA ASP A 28 6.61 5.54 18.98
C ASP A 28 6.12 4.12 18.67
N GLY A 29 5.90 3.78 17.41
CA GLY A 29 5.45 2.47 16.95
C GLY A 29 3.94 2.25 16.98
N PHE A 30 3.15 3.28 17.30
CA PHE A 30 1.69 3.19 17.31
C PHE A 30 1.10 3.43 15.90
N ARG A 31 0.05 2.68 15.61
CA ARG A 31 -0.71 2.84 14.37
C ARG A 31 -1.75 3.95 14.51
N GLU A 32 -1.83 4.78 13.48
CA GLU A 32 -2.82 5.84 13.38
C GLU A 32 -3.49 5.80 12.02
N VAL A 33 -4.81 5.94 12.00
CA VAL A 33 -5.54 6.13 10.74
C VAL A 33 -5.41 7.60 10.36
N LEU A 34 -4.68 7.87 9.27
CA LEU A 34 -4.47 9.23 8.79
C LEU A 34 -5.71 9.80 8.13
N GLY A 35 -6.43 8.97 7.41
CA GLY A 35 -7.66 9.37 6.76
C GLY A 35 -8.16 8.35 5.77
N ALA A 36 -9.40 8.57 5.35
CA ALA A 36 -10.02 7.84 4.27
C ALA A 36 -10.75 8.85 3.39
N ALA A 37 -10.69 8.66 2.08
CA ALA A 37 -11.36 9.54 1.12
C ALA A 37 -11.95 8.73 -0.01
N GLU A 38 -13.04 9.21 -0.55
CA GLU A 38 -13.65 8.66 -1.76
C GLU A 38 -12.80 9.09 -2.97
N GLY A 39 -12.42 8.11 -3.79
CA GLY A 39 -11.82 8.34 -5.10
C GLY A 39 -12.72 7.84 -6.20
N MET A 40 -12.59 8.37 -7.40
CA MET A 40 -13.33 7.85 -8.55
C MET A 40 -12.87 6.45 -8.91
N LYS A 41 -11.58 6.20 -8.76
CA LYS A 41 -10.92 4.90 -8.95
C LYS A 41 -9.50 4.97 -8.39
N GLU A 42 -8.82 3.84 -8.35
CA GLU A 42 -7.43 3.77 -7.90
C GLU A 42 -6.44 4.21 -9.00
N ASP A 43 -6.65 5.39 -9.57
CA ASP A 43 -5.76 5.97 -10.57
C ASP A 43 -4.79 6.98 -9.94
N LYS A 44 -3.83 7.44 -10.76
CA LYS A 44 -2.83 8.41 -10.33
C LYS A 44 -3.46 9.69 -9.78
N ALA A 45 -4.47 10.24 -10.47
CA ALA A 45 -5.10 11.50 -10.09
C ALA A 45 -5.78 11.40 -8.71
N SER A 46 -6.51 10.31 -8.44
CA SER A 46 -7.14 10.07 -7.14
C SER A 46 -6.10 9.94 -6.03
N TRP A 47 -5.01 9.21 -6.27
CA TRP A 47 -3.93 9.06 -5.29
C TRP A 47 -3.18 10.37 -5.05
N VAL A 48 -2.90 11.16 -6.09
CA VAL A 48 -2.27 12.48 -5.95
C VAL A 48 -3.14 13.40 -5.10
N ASN A 49 -4.43 13.48 -5.39
CA ASN A 49 -5.37 14.30 -4.62
C ASN A 49 -5.46 13.86 -3.16
N PHE A 50 -5.49 12.56 -2.92
CA PHE A 50 -5.52 12.00 -1.58
C PHE A 50 -4.25 12.32 -0.79
N PHE A 51 -3.09 12.16 -1.38
CA PHE A 51 -1.80 12.48 -0.75
C PHE A 51 -1.65 13.97 -0.48
N GLN A 52 -2.06 14.83 -1.40
CA GLN A 52 -2.06 16.27 -1.21
C GLN A 52 -2.99 16.69 -0.08
N TRP A 53 -4.16 16.07 0.01
CA TRP A 53 -5.09 16.29 1.12
C TRP A 53 -4.48 15.90 2.47
N LEU A 54 -3.79 14.77 2.54
CA LEU A 54 -3.08 14.35 3.75
C LEU A 54 -1.95 15.34 4.11
N ARG A 55 -1.19 15.80 3.15
CA ARG A 55 -0.16 16.84 3.37
C ARG A 55 -0.76 18.15 3.87
N GLY A 56 -1.86 18.57 3.30
CA GLY A 56 -2.59 19.76 3.75
C GLY A 56 -3.08 19.65 5.19
N ARG A 57 -3.30 18.45 5.69
CA ARG A 57 -3.66 18.18 7.09
C ARG A 57 -2.46 18.06 8.03
N GLY A 58 -1.26 18.21 7.53
CA GLY A 58 -0.03 18.22 8.32
C GLY A 58 0.83 16.96 8.23
N LEU A 59 0.52 16.03 7.32
CA LEU A 59 1.38 14.87 7.10
C LEU A 59 2.72 15.31 6.52
N ASP A 60 3.79 15.05 7.24
CA ASP A 60 5.15 15.39 6.86
C ASP A 60 6.14 14.30 7.28
N GLY A 61 7.33 14.32 6.70
CA GLY A 61 8.40 13.41 7.06
C GLY A 61 8.13 11.95 6.69
N VAL A 62 7.35 11.70 5.65
CA VAL A 62 7.06 10.35 5.17
C VAL A 62 8.33 9.72 4.60
N LYS A 63 8.78 8.63 5.20
CA LYS A 63 10.02 7.93 4.82
C LYS A 63 9.74 6.67 4.00
N LEU A 64 8.65 5.99 4.28
CA LEU A 64 8.30 4.73 3.65
C LEU A 64 6.79 4.65 3.43
N ILE A 65 6.40 4.28 2.23
CA ILE A 65 5.02 3.98 1.89
C ILE A 65 4.92 2.51 1.50
N VAL A 66 3.99 1.80 2.13
CA VAL A 66 3.71 0.40 1.85
C VAL A 66 2.33 0.29 1.21
N GLY A 67 2.25 -0.37 0.09
CA GLY A 67 0.98 -0.56 -0.60
C GLY A 67 1.01 -1.74 -1.56
N ASP A 68 -0.14 -2.02 -2.18
CA ASP A 68 -0.21 -3.02 -3.24
C ASP A 68 0.39 -2.46 -4.54
N LYS A 69 0.62 -3.35 -5.50
CA LYS A 69 1.12 -2.95 -6.82
C LYS A 69 0.03 -2.20 -7.58
N CYS A 70 -0.03 -0.92 -7.39
CA CYS A 70 -0.89 0.00 -8.12
C CYS A 70 -0.01 1.05 -8.81
N MET A 71 0.01 1.07 -10.13
CA MET A 71 0.86 2.00 -10.89
C MET A 71 0.48 3.45 -10.61
N GLY A 72 -0.81 3.74 -10.47
CA GLY A 72 -1.28 5.07 -10.13
C GLY A 72 -0.76 5.56 -8.77
N MET A 73 -0.75 4.67 -7.77
CA MET A 73 -0.17 4.98 -6.46
C MET A 73 1.34 5.22 -6.53
N LEU A 74 2.06 4.38 -7.26
CA LEU A 74 3.52 4.53 -7.44
C LEU A 74 3.89 5.87 -8.06
N GLU A 75 3.20 6.26 -9.11
CA GLU A 75 3.40 7.55 -9.77
C GLU A 75 3.06 8.72 -8.84
N ALA A 76 1.98 8.60 -8.08
CA ALA A 76 1.56 9.63 -7.11
C ALA A 76 2.57 9.78 -5.96
N VAL A 77 3.13 8.69 -5.46
CA VAL A 77 4.21 8.73 -4.45
C VAL A 77 5.42 9.49 -4.96
N GLY A 78 5.86 9.22 -6.20
CA GLY A 78 6.98 9.93 -6.80
C GLY A 78 6.74 11.42 -6.98
N GLU A 79 5.50 11.83 -7.18
CA GLU A 79 5.12 13.23 -7.38
C GLU A 79 4.93 13.99 -6.05
N VAL A 80 4.24 13.39 -5.09
CA VAL A 80 3.85 14.06 -3.83
C VAL A 80 4.88 13.84 -2.71
N PHE A 81 5.46 12.65 -2.64
CA PHE A 81 6.45 12.26 -1.64
C PHE A 81 7.74 11.76 -2.30
N PRO A 82 8.50 12.64 -2.98
CA PRO A 82 9.68 12.21 -3.74
C PRO A 82 10.79 11.63 -2.87
N ASP A 83 10.85 11.98 -1.59
CA ASP A 83 11.84 11.47 -0.65
C ASP A 83 11.43 10.16 0.03
N ALA A 84 10.18 9.74 -0.13
CA ALA A 84 9.68 8.50 0.43
C ALA A 84 10.06 7.31 -0.44
N LYS A 85 10.43 6.21 0.21
CA LYS A 85 10.61 4.91 -0.46
C LYS A 85 9.28 4.20 -0.55
N TYR A 86 9.08 3.47 -1.63
CA TYR A 86 7.91 2.61 -1.80
C TYR A 86 8.30 1.15 -1.61
N GLN A 87 7.50 0.44 -0.82
CA GLN A 87 7.62 -0.99 -0.63
C GLN A 87 6.29 -1.67 -0.96
N ARG A 88 6.35 -2.69 -1.79
CA ARG A 88 5.18 -3.51 -2.07
C ARG A 88 4.75 -4.28 -0.83
N CYS A 89 3.46 -4.31 -0.54
CA CYS A 89 2.89 -5.09 0.55
C CYS A 89 3.19 -6.59 0.34
N THR A 90 3.88 -7.21 1.30
CA THR A 90 4.29 -8.62 1.21
C THR A 90 3.10 -9.57 1.21
N VAL A 91 2.04 -9.24 1.93
CA VAL A 91 0.82 -10.05 1.96
C VAL A 91 0.17 -10.13 0.58
N HIS A 92 0.00 -9.00 -0.07
CA HIS A 92 -0.55 -8.94 -1.43
C HIS A 92 0.39 -9.59 -2.45
N PHE A 93 1.69 -9.40 -2.29
CA PHE A 93 2.69 -10.06 -3.14
C PHE A 93 2.58 -11.58 -3.07
N TYR A 94 2.55 -12.15 -1.86
CA TYR A 94 2.41 -13.59 -1.68
C TYR A 94 1.08 -14.12 -2.22
N ARG A 95 0.00 -13.42 -1.98
CA ARG A 95 -1.31 -13.76 -2.52
C ARG A 95 -1.28 -13.83 -4.05
N ASN A 96 -0.67 -12.85 -4.70
CA ASN A 96 -0.56 -12.81 -6.15
C ASN A 96 0.33 -13.94 -6.69
N VAL A 97 1.44 -14.24 -6.03
CA VAL A 97 2.29 -15.39 -6.40
C VAL A 97 1.51 -16.70 -6.29
N PHE A 98 0.84 -16.94 -5.17
CA PHE A 98 0.10 -18.17 -4.95
C PHE A 98 -1.12 -18.35 -5.86
N SER A 99 -1.67 -17.26 -6.38
CA SER A 99 -2.79 -17.33 -7.34
C SER A 99 -2.41 -17.99 -8.67
N VAL A 100 -1.14 -17.92 -9.06
CA VAL A 100 -0.62 -18.47 -10.34
C VAL A 100 0.19 -19.77 -10.16
N VAL A 101 0.44 -20.18 -8.92
CA VAL A 101 1.20 -21.39 -8.61
C VAL A 101 0.26 -22.60 -8.52
N PRO A 102 0.57 -23.74 -9.17
CA PRO A 102 -0.18 -24.96 -9.00
C PRO A 102 -0.22 -25.43 -7.55
N LYS A 103 -1.36 -25.94 -7.09
CA LYS A 103 -1.55 -26.40 -5.69
C LYS A 103 -0.47 -27.36 -5.21
N SER A 104 0.01 -28.23 -6.09
CA SER A 104 1.07 -29.21 -5.79
C SER A 104 2.43 -28.57 -5.48
N LYS A 105 2.68 -27.32 -5.92
CA LYS A 105 3.95 -26.61 -5.76
C LYS A 105 3.91 -25.49 -4.70
N VAL A 106 2.75 -25.23 -4.10
CA VAL A 106 2.57 -24.13 -3.13
C VAL A 106 3.53 -24.26 -1.95
N LYS A 107 3.72 -25.45 -1.39
CA LYS A 107 4.63 -25.65 -0.25
C LYS A 107 6.08 -25.30 -0.58
N ILE A 108 6.55 -25.68 -1.76
CA ILE A 108 7.92 -25.42 -2.22
C ILE A 108 8.11 -23.91 -2.43
N VAL A 109 7.19 -23.27 -3.12
CA VAL A 109 7.22 -21.84 -3.40
C VAL A 109 7.14 -21.03 -2.10
N ALA A 110 6.27 -21.42 -1.17
CA ALA A 110 6.16 -20.78 0.14
C ALA A 110 7.47 -20.82 0.92
N LYS A 111 8.17 -21.96 0.90
CA LYS A 111 9.48 -22.11 1.54
C LYS A 111 10.53 -21.19 0.93
N VAL A 112 10.59 -21.10 -0.40
CA VAL A 112 11.51 -20.22 -1.11
C VAL A 112 11.23 -18.74 -0.79
N LEU A 113 9.98 -18.31 -0.84
CA LEU A 113 9.57 -16.93 -0.52
C LEU A 113 9.90 -16.57 0.93
N LYS A 114 9.68 -17.48 1.87
CA LYS A 114 10.04 -17.27 3.27
C LYS A 114 11.53 -17.06 3.46
N THR A 115 12.36 -17.81 2.73
CA THR A 115 13.82 -17.66 2.77
C THR A 115 14.24 -16.29 2.23
N ILE A 116 13.69 -15.86 1.11
CA ILE A 116 13.96 -14.54 0.51
C ILE A 116 13.55 -13.42 1.47
N HIS A 117 12.35 -13.49 2.02
CA HIS A 117 11.84 -12.49 2.96
C HIS A 117 12.72 -12.38 4.23
N THR A 118 13.15 -13.50 4.79
CA THR A 118 14.06 -13.52 5.94
C THR A 118 15.40 -12.86 5.61
N TYR A 119 15.94 -13.11 4.43
CA TYR A 119 17.19 -12.50 3.98
C TYR A 119 17.06 -10.98 3.80
N GLU A 120 16.00 -10.52 3.14
CA GLU A 120 15.74 -9.09 2.95
C GLU A 120 15.49 -8.37 4.27
N SER A 121 14.75 -8.97 5.20
CA SER A 121 14.52 -8.40 6.52
C SER A 121 15.80 -8.21 7.31
N LYS A 122 16.73 -9.16 7.25
CA LYS A 122 18.06 -9.03 7.87
C LYS A 122 18.86 -7.89 7.24
N LYS A 123 18.83 -7.78 5.91
CA LYS A 123 19.50 -6.70 5.19
C LYS A 123 18.90 -5.34 5.53
N ALA A 124 17.59 -5.24 5.58
CA ALA A 124 16.88 -4.02 5.95
C ALA A 124 17.18 -3.60 7.40
N THR A 125 17.28 -4.56 8.32
CA THR A 125 17.66 -4.30 9.70
C THR A 125 19.09 -3.74 9.79
N CYS A 126 20.01 -4.26 8.99
CA CYS A 126 21.37 -3.72 8.92
C CYS A 126 21.42 -2.30 8.36
N VAL A 127 20.54 -1.94 7.45
CA VAL A 127 20.44 -0.59 6.87
C VAL A 127 19.75 0.40 7.81
N SER A 128 18.80 -0.06 8.61
CA SER A 128 18.07 0.82 9.56
C SER A 128 18.86 1.14 10.83
N VAL A 129 19.99 0.51 11.06
CA VAL A 129 20.94 0.82 12.16
C VAL A 129 21.88 1.98 11.77
N HIS A 130 21.86 2.37 10.54
CA HIS A 130 22.59 3.53 10.03
C HIS A 130 21.64 4.70 9.78
#